data_5ca55c654473497394f421e5913bee27
#
_entry.id   5ca55c654473497394f421e5913bee27
#
_cell.length_a   1.000
_cell.length_b   1.000
_cell.length_c   1.000
_cell.angle_alpha   90.00
_cell.angle_beta   90.00
_cell.angle_gamma   90.00
#
_symmetry.space_group_name_H-M   'P 1'
#
loop_
_entity.id
_entity.type
_entity.pdbx_description
1 polymer ?
#
loop_
_entity_poly.entity_id
_entity_poly.type
_entity_poly.pdbx_seq_one_letter_code
_entity_poly.pdbx_strand_id
1 'polypeptide(L)'
;MKAVAVMIVMMLCLAGCMSEAEPSPENDAPEPIITDGWDNQSHQYWNVAPMSVGNLSEMTFNNTGFVNVTIQISAFFHEPLLWEQGYVEYQLEYNNETVFNHTMSLGDENFSVNLSNVSGNITIRIQSNGSDDPATNEPGDFFIARTEYTMTSS
;
A
#
# COMPACT_ATOMS: atom_id res chain seq x y z
N MET A 1 40.40 -48.36 50.13
CA MET A 1 39.27 -48.89 49.33
C MET A 1 37.93 -48.25 49.57
N LYS A 2 37.68 -47.54 50.68
CA LYS A 2 36.35 -46.88 50.91
C LYS A 2 36.18 -45.52 50.18
N ALA A 3 37.25 -44.83 49.86
CA ALA A 3 37.21 -43.53 49.19
C ALA A 3 36.88 -43.61 47.67
N VAL A 4 37.29 -44.71 47.03
CA VAL A 4 37.08 -44.94 45.60
C VAL A 4 35.62 -45.26 45.29
N ALA A 5 34.94 -45.99 46.20
CA ALA A 5 33.52 -46.34 46.06
C ALA A 5 32.58 -45.12 46.17
N VAL A 6 32.93 -44.13 47.01
CA VAL A 6 32.14 -42.91 47.17
C VAL A 6 32.29 -42.01 45.92
N MET A 7 33.45 -41.96 45.30
CA MET A 7 33.65 -41.17 44.08
C MET A 7 32.90 -41.74 42.86
N ILE A 8 32.79 -43.07 42.75
CA ILE A 8 32.03 -43.71 41.67
C ILE A 8 30.54 -43.49 41.84
N VAL A 9 29.99 -43.49 43.08
CA VAL A 9 28.58 -43.22 43.35
C VAL A 9 28.26 -41.75 43.07
N MET A 10 29.16 -40.81 43.36
CA MET A 10 28.95 -39.40 43.02
C MET A 10 28.98 -39.13 41.47
N MET A 11 29.82 -39.85 40.72
CA MET A 11 29.85 -39.73 39.27
C MET A 11 28.57 -40.30 38.60
N LEU A 12 27.98 -41.35 39.18
CA LEU A 12 26.73 -41.93 38.65
C LEU A 12 25.49 -41.06 38.90
N CYS A 13 25.53 -40.24 39.95
CA CYS A 13 24.41 -39.32 40.25
C CYS A 13 24.41 -38.06 39.35
N LEU A 14 25.55 -37.71 38.72
CA LEU A 14 25.65 -36.59 37.79
C LEU A 14 25.28 -36.95 36.33
N ALA A 15 25.20 -38.24 36.00
CA ALA A 15 24.82 -38.71 34.68
C ALA A 15 23.31 -38.86 34.46
N GLY A 16 22.49 -38.58 35.47
CA GLY A 16 21.04 -38.86 35.45
C GLY A 16 20.12 -37.66 35.25
N CYS A 17 20.63 -36.45 34.93
CA CYS A 17 19.81 -35.27 34.75
C CYS A 17 20.17 -34.49 33.47
N MET A 18 20.48 -35.17 32.38
CA MET A 18 20.26 -34.62 31.06
C MET A 18 18.95 -35.22 30.55
N SER A 19 17.84 -34.72 31.05
CA SER A 19 16.59 -34.72 30.35
C SER A 19 16.84 -33.84 29.14
N GLU A 20 17.07 -34.46 27.97
CA GLU A 20 16.86 -33.76 26.69
C GLU A 20 15.43 -33.23 26.78
N ALA A 21 15.27 -31.94 27.01
CA ALA A 21 14.03 -31.29 26.74
C ALA A 21 13.76 -31.57 25.22
N GLU A 22 12.77 -32.41 24.96
CA GLU A 22 12.24 -32.54 23.60
C GLU A 22 12.03 -31.11 23.12
N PRO A 23 12.58 -30.74 21.91
CA PRO A 23 12.28 -29.43 21.34
C PRO A 23 10.77 -29.33 21.34
N SER A 24 10.24 -28.38 22.11
CA SER A 24 8.83 -28.00 22.03
C SER A 24 8.54 -27.86 20.53
N PRO A 25 7.47 -28.48 19.99
CA PRO A 25 7.13 -28.29 18.60
C PRO A 25 7.05 -26.77 18.41
N GLU A 26 8.08 -26.26 17.72
CA GLU A 26 8.12 -24.86 17.30
C GLU A 26 6.82 -24.71 16.53
N ASN A 27 5.91 -23.91 17.08
CA ASN A 27 4.63 -23.67 16.45
C ASN A 27 4.98 -22.76 15.28
N ASP A 28 5.46 -23.39 14.16
CA ASP A 28 5.76 -22.73 12.92
C ASP A 28 4.45 -22.14 12.37
N ALA A 29 4.06 -21.01 12.97
CA ALA A 29 3.09 -20.17 12.31
C ALA A 29 3.70 -19.79 10.94
N PRO A 30 2.98 -20.00 9.85
CA PRO A 30 3.50 -19.70 8.53
C PRO A 30 4.03 -18.26 8.52
N GLU A 31 5.25 -18.09 8.02
CA GLU A 31 5.82 -16.75 7.89
C GLU A 31 4.90 -15.89 7.00
N PRO A 32 4.66 -14.63 7.39
CA PRO A 32 3.81 -13.76 6.60
C PRO A 32 4.44 -13.54 5.21
N ILE A 33 3.64 -13.72 4.17
CA ILE A 33 4.04 -13.45 2.80
C ILE A 33 3.97 -11.95 2.57
N ILE A 34 5.11 -11.33 2.23
CA ILE A 34 5.18 -9.90 1.88
C ILE A 34 5.13 -9.79 0.37
N THR A 35 4.25 -8.96 -0.14
CA THR A 35 4.11 -8.64 -1.57
C THR A 35 4.20 -7.14 -1.76
N ASP A 36 5.19 -6.72 -2.54
CA ASP A 36 5.35 -5.32 -2.95
C ASP A 36 4.89 -5.15 -4.40
N GLY A 37 4.27 -4.04 -4.68
CA GLY A 37 3.85 -3.68 -6.02
C GLY A 37 3.81 -2.17 -6.22
N TRP A 38 3.65 -1.78 -7.47
CA TRP A 38 3.46 -0.39 -7.85
C TRP A 38 2.55 -0.27 -9.07
N ASP A 39 1.90 0.88 -9.20
CA ASP A 39 1.09 1.26 -10.35
C ASP A 39 1.32 2.73 -10.69
N ASN A 40 1.31 3.07 -11.96
CA ASN A 40 1.38 4.44 -12.44
C ASN A 40 0.17 4.72 -13.31
N GLN A 41 -0.59 5.72 -12.92
CA GLN A 41 -1.69 6.26 -13.70
C GLN A 41 -1.34 7.68 -14.13
N SER A 42 -1.60 8.01 -15.40
CA SER A 42 -1.41 9.35 -15.92
C SER A 42 -2.42 9.65 -17.00
N HIS A 43 -2.84 10.89 -17.06
CA HIS A 43 -3.69 11.36 -18.13
C HIS A 43 -3.30 12.78 -18.51
N GLN A 44 -3.32 13.07 -19.81
CA GLN A 44 -3.14 14.40 -20.33
C GLN A 44 -4.30 14.71 -21.27
N TYR A 45 -4.90 15.87 -21.06
CA TYR A 45 -6.01 16.35 -21.86
C TYR A 45 -5.48 17.08 -23.09
N TRP A 46 -5.86 16.61 -24.30
CA TRP A 46 -5.44 17.18 -25.56
C TRP A 46 -6.64 17.52 -26.44
N ASN A 47 -6.67 18.74 -26.98
CA ASN A 47 -7.71 19.19 -27.92
C ASN A 47 -9.15 18.99 -27.41
N VAL A 48 -9.34 19.02 -26.13
CA VAL A 48 -10.63 18.87 -25.46
C VAL A 48 -11.19 20.26 -25.19
N ALA A 49 -11.78 20.85 -26.22
CA ALA A 49 -12.32 22.19 -26.16
C ALA A 49 -13.54 22.26 -25.26
N PRO A 50 -13.82 23.35 -24.73
CA PRO A 50 -13.71 23.99 -23.41
C PRO A 50 -14.60 23.35 -22.36
N MET A 51 -14.87 22.07 -22.43
CA MET A 51 -15.64 21.29 -21.45
C MET A 51 -14.73 20.28 -20.79
N SER A 52 -14.76 20.22 -19.47
CA SER A 52 -14.07 19.21 -18.70
C SER A 52 -14.49 17.80 -19.13
N VAL A 53 -13.51 16.94 -19.34
CA VAL A 53 -13.72 15.53 -19.67
C VAL A 53 -13.23 14.68 -18.53
N GLY A 54 -14.07 13.76 -18.06
CA GLY A 54 -13.72 12.85 -16.98
C GLY A 54 -12.86 11.68 -17.47
N ASN A 55 -11.91 11.26 -16.65
CA ASN A 55 -11.16 10.03 -16.79
C ASN A 55 -11.25 9.23 -15.48
N LEU A 56 -11.39 7.92 -15.57
CA LEU A 56 -11.47 7.02 -14.42
C LEU A 56 -10.51 5.85 -14.61
N SER A 57 -9.67 5.59 -13.61
CA SER A 57 -8.88 4.38 -13.46
C SER A 57 -9.22 3.71 -12.15
N GLU A 58 -9.32 2.39 -12.16
CA GLU A 58 -9.66 1.59 -10.97
C GLU A 58 -8.80 0.34 -10.93
N MET A 59 -8.23 0.03 -9.75
CA MET A 59 -7.49 -1.17 -9.46
C MET A 59 -8.03 -1.79 -8.17
N THR A 60 -8.37 -3.07 -8.21
CA THR A 60 -8.87 -3.81 -7.05
C THR A 60 -8.01 -5.02 -6.77
N PHE A 61 -7.68 -5.24 -5.51
CA PHE A 61 -6.99 -6.43 -5.02
C PHE A 61 -7.57 -6.90 -3.69
N ASN A 62 -7.43 -8.18 -3.40
CA ASN A 62 -7.87 -8.78 -2.15
C ASN A 62 -6.66 -9.05 -1.26
N ASN A 63 -6.75 -8.69 0.01
CA ASN A 63 -5.68 -8.91 0.97
C ASN A 63 -6.20 -9.30 2.35
N THR A 64 -5.36 -10.02 3.10
CA THR A 64 -5.56 -10.33 4.52
C THR A 64 -4.29 -9.98 5.28
N GLY A 65 -4.41 -9.17 6.32
CA GLY A 65 -3.28 -8.78 7.16
C GLY A 65 -3.02 -7.28 7.15
N PHE A 66 -1.85 -6.85 6.70
CA PHE A 66 -1.44 -5.44 6.69
C PHE A 66 -1.31 -4.93 5.24
N VAL A 67 -1.69 -3.68 5.02
CA VAL A 67 -1.47 -2.98 3.76
C VAL A 67 -0.93 -1.59 4.03
N ASN A 68 0.19 -1.26 3.41
CA ASN A 68 0.72 0.10 3.34
C ASN A 68 0.66 0.57 1.89
N VAL A 69 0.07 1.74 1.67
CA VAL A 69 -0.01 2.38 0.36
C VAL A 69 0.67 3.74 0.45
N THR A 70 1.67 3.96 -0.38
CA THR A 70 2.32 5.26 -0.57
C THR A 70 1.88 5.83 -1.92
N ILE A 71 1.42 7.05 -1.90
CA ILE A 71 0.81 7.73 -3.04
C ILE A 71 1.61 8.99 -3.33
N GLN A 72 2.02 9.16 -4.58
CA GLN A 72 2.64 10.38 -5.10
C GLN A 72 1.78 10.90 -6.24
N ILE A 73 1.31 12.13 -6.14
CA ILE A 73 0.48 12.76 -7.16
C ILE A 73 1.13 14.07 -7.59
N SER A 74 1.32 14.22 -8.89
CA SER A 74 1.67 15.48 -9.56
C SER A 74 0.50 15.90 -10.43
N ALA A 75 -0.02 17.09 -10.25
CA ALA A 75 -1.16 17.60 -11.00
C ALA A 75 -0.92 19.02 -11.49
N PHE A 76 -1.42 19.31 -12.68
CA PHE A 76 -1.41 20.62 -13.27
C PHE A 76 -2.73 20.82 -14.02
N PHE A 77 -3.66 21.53 -13.38
CA PHE A 77 -4.93 21.91 -13.95
C PHE A 77 -5.01 23.43 -13.97
N HIS A 78 -5.25 23.97 -15.14
CA HIS A 78 -5.34 25.42 -15.35
C HIS A 78 -6.50 26.01 -14.56
N GLU A 79 -6.35 27.26 -14.14
CA GLU A 79 -7.42 28.05 -13.58
C GLU A 79 -8.19 28.74 -14.73
N PRO A 80 -9.30 28.18 -15.22
CA PRO A 80 -10.01 28.74 -16.34
C PRO A 80 -10.80 29.99 -15.92
N LEU A 81 -10.97 30.94 -16.87
CA LEU A 81 -11.71 32.18 -16.62
C LEU A 81 -13.24 32.01 -16.60
N LEU A 82 -13.76 30.95 -17.22
CA LEU A 82 -15.20 30.83 -17.52
C LEU A 82 -15.86 29.51 -17.08
N TRP A 83 -15.10 28.53 -16.58
CA TRP A 83 -15.59 27.23 -16.14
C TRP A 83 -14.89 26.76 -14.87
N GLU A 84 -15.31 25.66 -14.32
CA GLU A 84 -14.70 25.09 -13.12
C GLU A 84 -13.28 24.57 -13.41
N GLN A 85 -12.38 24.76 -12.46
CA GLN A 85 -11.03 24.22 -12.51
C GLN A 85 -11.06 22.70 -12.52
N GLY A 86 -10.23 22.08 -13.36
CA GLY A 86 -10.04 20.66 -13.37
C GLY A 86 -9.39 20.14 -12.06
N TYR A 87 -9.47 18.83 -11.87
CA TYR A 87 -8.93 18.17 -10.67
C TYR A 87 -8.57 16.72 -10.95
N VAL A 88 -7.75 16.16 -10.07
CA VAL A 88 -7.59 14.73 -9.85
C VAL A 88 -8.01 14.38 -8.43
N GLU A 89 -8.80 13.33 -8.29
CA GLU A 89 -9.23 12.76 -7.03
C GLU A 89 -8.69 11.34 -6.90
N TYR A 90 -8.03 11.06 -5.78
CA TYR A 90 -7.52 9.75 -5.42
C TYR A 90 -8.32 9.21 -4.25
N GLN A 91 -8.90 8.02 -4.41
CA GLN A 91 -9.67 7.34 -3.39
C GLN A 91 -9.07 5.97 -3.10
N LEU A 92 -8.96 5.63 -1.82
CA LEU A 92 -8.69 4.28 -1.34
C LEU A 92 -9.92 3.79 -0.60
N GLU A 93 -10.46 2.67 -1.06
CA GLU A 93 -11.62 2.02 -0.47
C GLU A 93 -11.22 0.67 0.13
N TYR A 94 -11.79 0.33 1.28
CA TYR A 94 -11.69 -0.97 1.91
C TYR A 94 -13.10 -1.52 2.13
N ASN A 95 -13.40 -2.68 1.52
CA ASN A 95 -14.73 -3.30 1.54
C ASN A 95 -15.86 -2.33 1.15
N ASN A 96 -15.64 -1.52 0.11
CA ASN A 96 -16.53 -0.48 -0.41
C ASN A 96 -16.75 0.73 0.54
N GLU A 97 -15.94 0.88 1.56
CA GLU A 97 -15.91 2.08 2.40
C GLU A 97 -14.66 2.90 2.08
N THR A 98 -14.82 4.20 1.84
CA THR A 98 -13.70 5.10 1.58
C THR A 98 -12.91 5.31 2.86
N VAL A 99 -11.66 4.87 2.88
CA VAL A 99 -10.73 5.01 4.00
C VAL A 99 -9.73 6.15 3.81
N PHE A 100 -9.55 6.58 2.57
CA PHE A 100 -8.76 7.76 2.22
C PHE A 100 -9.37 8.40 0.97
N ASN A 101 -9.42 9.73 0.96
CA ASN A 101 -9.81 10.53 -0.19
C ASN A 101 -9.00 11.82 -0.22
N HIS A 102 -8.47 12.16 -1.39
CA HIS A 102 -7.75 13.39 -1.61
C HIS A 102 -8.01 13.93 -3.01
N THR A 103 -8.24 15.24 -3.09
CA THR A 103 -8.47 15.95 -4.36
C THR A 103 -7.49 17.10 -4.48
N MET A 104 -6.85 17.20 -5.64
CA MET A 104 -5.93 18.30 -5.93
C MET A 104 -6.04 18.78 -7.38
N SER A 105 -5.63 20.03 -7.60
CA SER A 105 -5.61 20.65 -8.94
C SER A 105 -4.22 21.12 -9.36
N LEU A 106 -3.32 21.35 -8.42
CA LEU A 106 -1.99 21.88 -8.72
C LEU A 106 -0.97 21.43 -7.67
N GLY A 107 0.22 21.05 -8.13
CA GLY A 107 1.38 20.78 -7.28
C GLY A 107 1.74 19.30 -7.23
N ASP A 108 2.62 18.99 -6.28
CA ASP A 108 3.14 17.65 -6.01
C ASP A 108 2.86 17.31 -4.55
N GLU A 109 2.19 16.21 -4.32
CA GLU A 109 1.84 15.76 -2.97
C GLU A 109 2.16 14.28 -2.76
N ASN A 110 2.46 13.93 -1.49
CA ASN A 110 2.80 12.57 -1.09
C ASN A 110 1.98 12.19 0.15
N PHE A 111 1.42 10.98 0.12
CA PHE A 111 0.62 10.44 1.21
C PHE A 111 1.07 9.03 1.56
N SER A 112 0.80 8.61 2.79
CA SER A 112 0.96 7.22 3.22
C SER A 112 -0.26 6.79 4.01
N VAL A 113 -0.89 5.69 3.61
CA VAL A 113 -2.07 5.11 4.24
C VAL A 113 -1.72 3.71 4.73
N ASN A 114 -1.94 3.46 6.02
CA ASN A 114 -1.66 2.18 6.66
C ASN A 114 -2.97 1.56 7.13
N LEU A 115 -3.25 0.35 6.67
CA LEU A 115 -4.40 -0.45 7.08
C LEU A 115 -3.91 -1.71 7.78
N SER A 116 -4.39 -1.96 8.97
CA SER A 116 -4.08 -3.17 9.78
C SER A 116 -5.32 -4.03 9.96
N ASN A 117 -5.11 -5.34 10.11
CA ASN A 117 -6.19 -6.32 10.25
C ASN A 117 -7.16 -6.31 9.07
N VAL A 118 -6.63 -6.12 7.88
CA VAL A 118 -7.41 -6.11 6.64
C VAL A 118 -7.85 -7.53 6.31
N SER A 119 -9.10 -7.70 5.93
CA SER A 119 -9.63 -8.94 5.37
C SER A 119 -10.68 -8.60 4.33
N GLY A 120 -10.29 -8.62 3.06
CA GLY A 120 -11.20 -8.32 1.95
C GLY A 120 -10.61 -7.45 0.85
N ASN A 121 -11.49 -6.80 0.12
CA ASN A 121 -11.14 -6.04 -1.06
C ASN A 121 -10.64 -4.65 -0.71
N ILE A 122 -9.55 -4.27 -1.38
CA ILE A 122 -9.01 -2.92 -1.39
C ILE A 122 -9.11 -2.42 -2.83
N THR A 123 -9.72 -1.27 -3.00
CA THR A 123 -9.88 -0.64 -4.32
C THR A 123 -9.20 0.73 -4.30
N ILE A 124 -8.33 0.95 -5.27
CA ILE A 124 -7.73 2.24 -5.56
C ILE A 124 -8.48 2.80 -6.77
N ARG A 125 -9.03 4.00 -6.61
CA ARG A 125 -9.73 4.71 -7.67
C ARG A 125 -9.11 6.06 -7.89
N ILE A 126 -8.80 6.38 -9.14
CA ILE A 126 -8.28 7.68 -9.55
C ILE A 126 -9.25 8.25 -10.57
N GLN A 127 -9.88 9.35 -10.22
CA GLN A 127 -10.80 10.07 -11.09
C GLN A 127 -10.23 11.45 -11.38
N SER A 128 -10.30 11.89 -12.61
CA SER A 128 -9.90 13.24 -12.97
C SER A 128 -10.90 13.87 -13.92
N ASN A 129 -10.92 15.19 -13.90
CA ASN A 129 -11.71 16.01 -14.80
C ASN A 129 -10.86 17.20 -15.23
N GLY A 130 -10.62 17.35 -16.51
CA GLY A 130 -9.70 18.37 -17.04
C GLY A 130 -10.08 18.82 -18.44
N SER A 131 -9.33 19.76 -18.96
CA SER A 131 -9.54 20.38 -20.26
C SER A 131 -8.23 20.75 -20.94
N ASP A 132 -8.30 21.04 -22.21
CA ASP A 132 -7.25 21.66 -22.99
C ASP A 132 -7.89 22.73 -23.87
N ASP A 133 -7.42 23.95 -23.78
CA ASP A 133 -7.87 25.03 -24.67
C ASP A 133 -6.99 25.04 -25.94
N PRO A 134 -7.50 24.51 -27.05
CA PRO A 134 -6.75 24.48 -28.31
C PRO A 134 -6.42 25.85 -28.90
N ALA A 135 -6.99 26.93 -28.37
CA ALA A 135 -6.70 28.30 -28.75
C ALA A 135 -5.44 28.86 -28.08
N THR A 136 -4.94 28.21 -27.05
CA THR A 136 -3.69 28.56 -26.40
C THR A 136 -2.56 27.63 -26.85
N ASN A 137 -1.31 28.08 -26.69
CA ASN A 137 -0.12 27.22 -26.87
C ASN A 137 0.36 26.63 -25.55
N GLU A 138 -0.45 26.70 -24.50
CA GLU A 138 -0.13 26.14 -23.21
C GLU A 138 -0.42 24.63 -23.20
N PRO A 139 0.32 23.84 -22.43
CA PRO A 139 0.03 22.43 -22.30
C PRO A 139 -1.35 22.25 -21.64
N GLY A 140 -2.13 21.30 -22.12
CA GLY A 140 -3.40 20.95 -21.49
C GLY A 140 -3.22 20.41 -20.06
N ASP A 141 -4.31 20.33 -19.36
CA ASP A 141 -4.35 19.75 -18.02
C ASP A 141 -3.75 18.35 -17.99
N PHE A 142 -3.07 18.00 -16.92
CA PHE A 142 -2.53 16.66 -16.76
C PHE A 142 -2.38 16.28 -15.29
N PHE A 143 -2.29 14.97 -15.04
CA PHE A 143 -1.82 14.42 -13.77
C PHE A 143 -0.95 13.18 -13.99
N ILE A 144 -0.13 12.88 -12.99
CA ILE A 144 0.59 11.62 -12.82
C ILE A 144 0.38 11.17 -11.38
N ALA A 145 -0.14 9.97 -11.18
CA ALA A 145 -0.29 9.35 -9.87
C ALA A 145 0.51 8.05 -9.82
N ARG A 146 1.47 7.98 -8.91
CA ARG A 146 2.24 6.78 -8.61
C ARG A 146 1.80 6.20 -7.29
N THR A 147 1.41 4.94 -7.31
CA THR A 147 1.02 4.18 -6.13
C THR A 147 2.04 3.08 -5.89
N GLU A 148 2.62 3.05 -4.71
CA GLU A 148 3.44 1.94 -4.22
C GLU A 148 2.70 1.28 -3.07
N TYR A 149 2.67 -0.05 -3.05
CA TYR A 149 2.00 -0.79 -1.98
C TYR A 149 2.81 -1.97 -1.50
N THR A 150 2.77 -2.19 -0.17
CA THR A 150 3.28 -3.38 0.49
C THR A 150 2.13 -4.07 1.20
N MET A 151 1.94 -5.35 0.91
CA MET A 151 0.91 -6.19 1.49
C MET A 151 1.53 -7.34 2.26
N THR A 152 0.95 -7.67 3.40
CA THR A 152 1.35 -8.82 4.21
C THR A 152 0.15 -9.73 4.39
N SER A 153 0.24 -10.95 3.89
CA SER A 153 -0.77 -11.98 4.12
C SER A 153 -0.27 -12.99 5.15
N SER A 154 -1.12 -13.34 6.07
CA SER A 154 -0.88 -14.41 7.06
C SER A 154 -1.59 -15.70 6.64
#